data_737312d012a25af64592f41f4267bc3c
#
_entry.id   737312d012a25af64592f41f4267bc3c
#
_cell.length_a   1.000
_cell.length_b   1.000
_cell.length_c   1.000
_cell.angle_alpha   90.00
_cell.angle_beta   90.00
_cell.angle_gamma   90.00
#
_symmetry.space_group_name_H-M   'P 1'
#
loop_
_entity.id
_entity.type
_entity.pdbx_description
1 polymer ?
#
loop_
_entity_poly.entity_id
_entity_poly.type
_entity_poly.pdbx_seq_one_letter_code
_entity_poly.pdbx_strand_id
1 'polypeptide(L)'
;RYSKVFIEAFGYELAPHVVTTAQIEERLSPFFKAVGFEPGMIEALTGIKERRYWDVDHTLGEHAAKAGQKALEEAGIDPWDIGALTFCGVGQDGFEPATSCSIADALNISRNAHIYDVKSACLGMVTGMVHVANEIELGNIRAGLVVSCETARQIVDATIEEINANKSIEFYK
;
A
#
# COMPACT_ATOMS: atom_id res chain seq x y z
N ARG A 1 -11.79 23.55 -6.20
CA ARG A 1 -10.65 23.66 -7.13
C ARG A 1 -9.49 24.25 -6.36
N TYR A 2 -8.34 23.59 -6.39
CA TYR A 2 -7.10 24.08 -5.80
C TYR A 2 -6.42 25.07 -6.75
N SER A 3 -5.74 26.07 -6.19
CA SER A 3 -4.99 27.10 -6.92
C SER A 3 -3.51 27.16 -6.55
N LYS A 4 -3.13 26.58 -5.41
CA LYS A 4 -1.76 26.59 -4.87
C LYS A 4 -1.14 25.21 -4.72
N VAL A 5 -1.88 24.15 -5.11
CA VAL A 5 -1.47 22.77 -4.90
C VAL A 5 -0.98 22.14 -6.19
N PHE A 6 0.18 21.51 -6.12
CA PHE A 6 0.80 20.76 -7.22
C PHE A 6 1.25 19.39 -6.69
N ILE A 7 1.37 18.42 -7.59
CA ILE A 7 2.08 17.16 -7.31
C ILE A 7 3.49 17.36 -7.87
N GLU A 8 4.47 17.42 -6.98
CA GLU A 8 5.86 17.68 -7.35
C GLU A 8 6.56 16.43 -7.87
N ALA A 9 6.39 15.29 -7.21
CA ALA A 9 7.04 14.05 -7.59
C ALA A 9 6.29 12.82 -7.10
N PHE A 10 6.69 11.67 -7.65
CA PHE A 10 6.28 10.35 -7.21
C PHE A 10 7.51 9.50 -6.90
N GLY A 11 7.47 8.76 -5.80
CA GLY A 11 8.43 7.73 -5.46
C GLY A 11 7.75 6.38 -5.32
N TYR A 12 8.44 5.32 -5.69
CA TYR A 12 7.94 3.97 -5.51
C TYR A 12 9.04 2.97 -5.15
N GLU A 13 8.64 1.93 -4.45
CA GLU A 13 9.49 0.78 -4.13
C GLU A 13 8.75 -0.50 -4.53
N LEU A 14 9.46 -1.41 -5.21
CA LEU A 14 8.87 -2.69 -5.63
C LEU A 14 9.27 -3.79 -4.67
N ALA A 15 8.29 -4.54 -4.18
CA ALA A 15 8.54 -5.74 -3.40
C ALA A 15 9.39 -6.76 -4.19
N PRO A 16 10.35 -7.46 -3.55
CA PRO A 16 11.36 -8.26 -4.26
C PRO A 16 10.82 -9.57 -4.85
N HIS A 17 9.80 -10.18 -4.21
CA HIS A 17 9.33 -11.51 -4.58
C HIS A 17 8.23 -11.45 -5.63
N VAL A 18 8.53 -11.89 -6.83
CA VAL A 18 7.55 -12.04 -7.92
C VAL A 18 6.78 -13.34 -7.73
N VAL A 19 5.46 -13.25 -7.73
CA VAL A 19 4.55 -14.40 -7.70
C VAL A 19 3.61 -14.33 -8.90
N THR A 20 3.70 -15.31 -9.78
CA THR A 20 2.86 -15.36 -10.98
C THR A 20 1.45 -15.85 -10.69
N THR A 21 0.49 -15.48 -11.54
CA THR A 21 -0.87 -16.02 -11.46
C THR A 21 -0.88 -17.53 -11.60
N ALA A 22 -0.06 -18.09 -12.47
CA ALA A 22 0.08 -19.55 -12.62
C ALA A 22 0.51 -20.24 -11.32
N GLN A 23 1.44 -19.65 -10.55
CA GLN A 23 1.84 -20.19 -9.24
C GLN A 23 0.69 -20.14 -8.21
N ILE A 24 -0.16 -19.14 -8.27
CA ILE A 24 -1.36 -19.06 -7.41
C ILE A 24 -2.39 -20.12 -7.84
N GLU A 25 -2.63 -20.30 -9.13
CA GLU A 25 -3.52 -21.32 -9.66
C GLU A 25 -3.03 -22.73 -9.35
N GLU A 26 -1.72 -22.97 -9.37
CA GLU A 26 -1.12 -24.25 -8.93
C GLU A 26 -1.47 -24.54 -7.47
N ARG A 27 -1.37 -23.57 -6.60
CA ARG A 27 -1.78 -23.69 -5.19
C ARG A 27 -3.27 -23.92 -5.01
N LEU A 28 -4.10 -23.41 -5.93
CA LEU A 28 -5.55 -23.61 -5.97
C LEU A 28 -5.96 -24.90 -6.71
N SER A 29 -5.02 -25.70 -7.23
CA SER A 29 -5.31 -26.87 -8.03
C SER A 29 -6.25 -27.90 -7.37
N PRO A 30 -6.26 -28.14 -6.03
CA PRO A 30 -7.23 -29.01 -5.40
C PRO A 30 -8.68 -28.52 -5.56
N PHE A 31 -8.89 -27.21 -5.42
CA PHE A 31 -10.19 -26.58 -5.64
C PHE A 31 -10.57 -26.59 -7.13
N PHE A 32 -9.68 -26.20 -8.02
CA PHE A 32 -9.92 -26.17 -9.46
C PHE A 32 -10.39 -27.53 -9.99
N LYS A 33 -9.71 -28.61 -9.56
CA LYS A 33 -10.12 -29.99 -9.91
C LYS A 33 -11.51 -30.35 -9.39
N ALA A 34 -11.87 -29.89 -8.18
CA ALA A 34 -13.16 -30.20 -7.58
C ALA A 34 -14.33 -29.49 -8.28
N VAL A 35 -14.10 -28.29 -8.83
CA VAL A 35 -15.14 -27.46 -9.46
C VAL A 35 -15.09 -27.44 -11.00
N GLY A 36 -14.11 -28.12 -11.60
CA GLY A 36 -13.95 -28.20 -13.05
C GLY A 36 -13.39 -26.93 -13.68
N PHE A 37 -12.55 -26.19 -12.95
CA PHE A 37 -11.86 -25.02 -13.47
C PHE A 37 -10.55 -25.41 -14.15
N GLU A 38 -10.23 -24.72 -15.24
CA GLU A 38 -9.01 -24.93 -16.01
C GLU A 38 -7.91 -23.92 -15.61
N PRO A 39 -6.64 -24.31 -15.64
CA PRO A 39 -5.52 -23.38 -15.45
C PRO A 39 -5.55 -22.23 -16.47
N GLY A 40 -5.11 -21.05 -16.03
CA GLY A 40 -5.13 -19.82 -16.84
C GLY A 40 -6.40 -18.99 -16.68
N MET A 41 -7.39 -19.45 -15.92
CA MET A 41 -8.68 -18.80 -15.75
C MET A 41 -8.57 -17.49 -15.00
N ILE A 42 -7.75 -17.42 -13.93
CA ILE A 42 -7.58 -16.19 -13.17
C ILE A 42 -6.91 -15.12 -14.04
N GLU A 43 -5.88 -15.46 -14.78
CA GLU A 43 -5.23 -14.51 -15.69
C GLU A 43 -6.19 -14.05 -16.78
N ALA A 44 -6.94 -14.97 -17.38
CA ALA A 44 -7.93 -14.64 -18.42
C ALA A 44 -9.00 -13.67 -17.95
N LEU A 45 -9.47 -13.80 -16.70
CA LEU A 45 -10.50 -12.95 -16.10
C LEU A 45 -9.96 -11.59 -15.61
N THR A 46 -8.75 -11.57 -15.09
CA THR A 46 -8.20 -10.39 -14.40
C THR A 46 -7.18 -9.61 -15.22
N GLY A 47 -6.56 -10.26 -16.20
CA GLY A 47 -5.41 -9.73 -16.94
C GLY A 47 -4.12 -9.65 -16.11
N ILE A 48 -4.13 -10.08 -14.84
CA ILE A 48 -3.00 -10.00 -13.92
C ILE A 48 -2.08 -11.20 -14.14
N LYS A 49 -0.87 -10.93 -14.61
CA LYS A 49 0.14 -11.98 -14.87
C LYS A 49 0.98 -12.28 -13.64
N GLU A 50 1.33 -11.24 -12.87
CA GLU A 50 2.17 -11.37 -11.68
C GLU A 50 1.82 -10.31 -10.64
N ARG A 51 2.23 -10.58 -9.41
CA ARG A 51 2.21 -9.64 -8.28
C ARG A 51 3.50 -9.76 -7.50
N ARG A 52 3.75 -8.78 -6.65
CA ARG A 52 4.96 -8.75 -5.85
C ARG A 52 4.65 -8.80 -4.37
N TYR A 53 5.44 -9.55 -3.63
CA TYR A 53 5.34 -9.70 -2.19
C TYR A 53 6.61 -9.25 -1.50
N TRP A 54 6.42 -8.65 -0.34
CA TRP A 54 7.49 -8.36 0.60
C TRP A 54 7.92 -9.65 1.33
N ASP A 55 9.04 -9.60 2.04
CA ASP A 55 9.44 -10.65 2.98
C ASP A 55 8.38 -10.82 4.09
N VAL A 56 8.40 -11.96 4.79
CA VAL A 56 7.39 -12.24 5.83
C VAL A 56 7.53 -11.28 7.01
N ASP A 57 8.77 -10.91 7.34
CA ASP A 57 9.11 -10.10 8.51
C ASP A 57 9.22 -8.58 8.20
N HIS A 58 8.68 -8.14 7.06
CA HIS A 58 8.72 -6.73 6.70
C HIS A 58 7.79 -5.88 7.56
N THR A 59 8.09 -4.58 7.64
CA THR A 59 7.16 -3.56 8.14
C THR A 59 6.68 -2.67 6.99
N LEU A 60 5.43 -2.23 7.07
CA LEU A 60 4.86 -1.33 6.07
C LEU A 60 5.53 0.05 6.12
N GLY A 61 5.85 0.52 7.34
CA GLY A 61 6.54 1.78 7.56
C GLY A 61 7.91 1.85 6.89
N GLU A 62 8.71 0.78 6.98
CA GLU A 62 10.03 0.73 6.34
C GLU A 62 9.95 0.91 4.82
N HIS A 63 9.04 0.19 4.16
CA HIS A 63 8.92 0.27 2.70
C HIS A 63 8.23 1.55 2.23
N ALA A 64 7.27 2.05 2.99
CA ALA A 64 6.66 3.34 2.74
C ALA A 64 7.70 4.48 2.87
N ALA A 65 8.61 4.39 3.87
CA ALA A 65 9.70 5.35 4.02
C ALA A 65 10.65 5.34 2.81
N LYS A 66 11.02 4.16 2.28
CA LYS A 66 11.86 4.06 1.07
C LYS A 66 11.21 4.71 -0.14
N ALA A 67 9.90 4.49 -0.33
CA ALA A 67 9.16 5.15 -1.40
C ALA A 67 9.07 6.68 -1.20
N GLY A 68 8.80 7.10 0.05
CA GLY A 68 8.77 8.52 0.44
C GLY A 68 10.10 9.22 0.24
N GLN A 69 11.22 8.57 0.60
CA GLN A 69 12.56 9.08 0.38
C GLN A 69 12.81 9.39 -1.10
N LYS A 70 12.46 8.45 -1.99
CA LYS A 70 12.60 8.64 -3.44
C LYS A 70 11.75 9.80 -3.96
N ALA A 71 10.55 9.99 -3.43
CA ALA A 71 9.71 11.12 -3.80
C ALA A 71 10.32 12.46 -3.36
N LEU A 72 10.87 12.52 -2.14
CA LEU A 72 11.54 13.73 -1.63
C LEU A 72 12.80 14.07 -2.44
N GLU A 73 13.62 13.07 -2.77
CA GLU A 73 14.81 13.23 -3.59
C GLU A 73 14.47 13.74 -5.00
N GLU A 74 13.46 13.15 -5.64
CA GLU A 74 13.00 13.58 -6.97
C GLU A 74 12.42 15.00 -6.97
N ALA A 75 11.67 15.35 -5.91
CA ALA A 75 11.12 16.69 -5.72
C ALA A 75 12.17 17.74 -5.33
N GLY A 76 13.33 17.32 -4.82
CA GLY A 76 14.32 18.21 -4.23
C GLY A 76 13.83 18.95 -2.99
N ILE A 77 12.91 18.33 -2.22
CA ILE A 77 12.34 18.90 -1.00
C ILE A 77 13.04 18.33 0.22
N ASP A 78 13.52 19.22 1.10
CA ASP A 78 14.12 18.84 2.37
C ASP A 78 13.03 18.23 3.28
N PRO A 79 13.27 17.08 3.93
CA PRO A 79 12.34 16.50 4.89
C PRO A 79 11.88 17.46 6.00
N TRP A 80 12.71 18.42 6.38
CA TRP A 80 12.36 19.47 7.36
C TRP A 80 11.32 20.47 6.85
N ASP A 81 11.15 20.60 5.54
CA ASP A 81 10.13 21.46 4.91
C ASP A 81 8.76 20.78 4.81
N ILE A 82 8.68 19.49 5.12
CA ILE A 82 7.42 18.75 5.14
C ILE A 82 6.61 19.15 6.38
N GLY A 83 5.47 19.80 6.15
CA GLY A 83 4.53 20.22 7.20
C GLY A 83 3.48 19.17 7.55
N ALA A 84 3.25 18.19 6.70
CA ALA A 84 2.38 17.05 6.99
C ALA A 84 2.91 15.77 6.33
N LEU A 85 2.93 14.66 7.09
CA LEU A 85 3.16 13.31 6.58
C LEU A 85 1.98 12.43 6.94
N THR A 86 1.41 11.74 5.98
CA THR A 86 0.33 10.79 6.24
C THR A 86 0.62 9.45 5.60
N PHE A 87 0.46 8.38 6.39
CA PHE A 87 0.45 7.01 5.90
C PHE A 87 -0.99 6.60 5.56
N CYS A 88 -1.20 6.08 4.37
CA CYS A 88 -2.52 5.79 3.84
C CYS A 88 -2.60 4.32 3.44
N GLY A 89 -3.49 3.56 4.07
CA GLY A 89 -3.63 2.16 3.73
C GLY A 89 -4.59 1.39 4.64
N VAL A 90 -4.83 0.14 4.27
CA VAL A 90 -5.60 -0.82 5.08
C VAL A 90 -4.73 -1.39 6.20
N GLY A 91 -3.50 -1.78 5.85
CA GLY A 91 -2.54 -2.34 6.77
C GLY A 91 -2.00 -1.33 7.79
N GLN A 92 -1.42 -1.83 8.85
CA GLN A 92 -0.69 -1.06 9.87
C GLN A 92 0.33 -1.97 10.54
N ASP A 93 1.43 -1.39 11.04
CA ASP A 93 2.50 -2.16 11.69
C ASP A 93 2.17 -2.54 13.13
N GLY A 94 1.29 -1.79 13.77
CA GLY A 94 0.85 -1.98 15.14
C GLY A 94 -0.37 -1.13 15.48
N PHE A 95 -0.91 -1.29 16.68
CA PHE A 95 -2.03 -0.45 17.13
C PHE A 95 -1.59 0.97 17.44
N GLU A 96 -0.45 1.13 18.10
CA GLU A 96 0.18 2.40 18.48
C GLU A 96 1.71 2.23 18.57
N PRO A 97 2.51 3.23 18.20
CA PRO A 97 2.07 4.49 17.57
C PRO A 97 1.57 4.27 16.12
N ALA A 98 0.96 5.31 15.52
CA ALA A 98 0.58 5.28 14.10
C ALA A 98 1.77 4.90 13.21
N THR A 99 1.54 4.17 12.11
CA THR A 99 2.60 3.75 11.17
C THR A 99 3.36 4.95 10.59
N SER A 100 2.68 6.07 10.38
CA SER A 100 3.31 7.34 9.96
C SER A 100 4.40 7.85 10.90
N CYS A 101 4.37 7.50 12.19
CA CYS A 101 5.40 7.92 13.15
C CYS A 101 6.76 7.28 12.83
N SER A 102 6.80 5.98 12.54
CA SER A 102 8.04 5.29 12.15
C SER A 102 8.60 5.80 10.83
N ILE A 103 7.72 6.16 9.89
CA ILE A 103 8.08 6.75 8.60
C ILE A 103 8.69 8.14 8.82
N ALA A 104 8.07 8.97 9.66
CA ALA A 104 8.56 10.30 9.97
C ALA A 104 9.95 10.26 10.62
N ASP A 105 10.18 9.32 11.54
CA ASP A 105 11.49 9.11 12.17
C ASP A 105 12.54 8.65 11.13
N ALA A 106 12.21 7.65 10.31
CA ALA A 106 13.11 7.13 9.28
C ALA A 106 13.52 8.20 8.23
N LEU A 107 12.62 9.13 7.92
CA LEU A 107 12.85 10.21 6.94
C LEU A 107 13.37 11.50 7.59
N ASN A 108 13.55 11.55 8.90
CA ASN A 108 13.89 12.77 9.64
C ASN A 108 12.94 13.95 9.36
N ILE A 109 11.64 13.67 9.26
CA ILE A 109 10.62 14.71 9.10
C ILE A 109 10.61 15.65 10.33
N SER A 110 10.34 16.92 10.08
CA SER A 110 10.26 17.93 11.13
C SER A 110 9.31 17.51 12.26
N ARG A 111 9.72 17.72 13.51
CA ARG A 111 8.87 17.46 14.70
C ARG A 111 7.66 18.38 14.79
N ASN A 112 7.61 19.43 13.99
CA ASN A 112 6.46 20.35 13.89
C ASN A 112 5.46 19.89 12.82
N ALA A 113 5.76 18.84 12.05
CA ALA A 113 4.85 18.32 11.05
C ALA A 113 3.66 17.60 11.67
N HIS A 114 2.52 17.66 10.99
CA HIS A 114 1.35 16.86 11.34
C HIS A 114 1.57 15.41 10.86
N ILE A 115 1.63 14.46 11.80
CA ILE A 115 1.89 13.05 11.52
C ILE A 115 0.65 12.23 11.89
N TYR A 116 0.06 11.53 10.92
CA TYR A 116 -1.16 10.73 11.16
C TYR A 116 -1.39 9.69 10.06
N ASP A 117 -2.17 8.65 10.38
CA ASP A 117 -2.63 7.64 9.43
C ASP A 117 -4.03 7.96 8.89
N VAL A 118 -4.27 7.65 7.62
CA VAL A 118 -5.58 7.72 6.97
C VAL A 118 -6.05 6.32 6.61
N LYS A 119 -7.11 5.85 7.27
CA LYS A 119 -7.72 4.54 7.05
C LYS A 119 -9.00 4.71 6.23
N SER A 120 -8.87 4.72 4.92
CA SER A 120 -10.00 4.87 3.98
C SER A 120 -9.98 3.77 2.91
N ALA A 121 -9.56 2.58 3.29
CA ALA A 121 -9.41 1.40 2.42
C ALA A 121 -8.68 1.77 1.12
N CYS A 122 -9.17 1.29 -0.03
CA CYS A 122 -8.55 1.54 -1.34
C CYS A 122 -8.46 3.04 -1.73
N LEU A 123 -9.20 3.91 -1.05
CA LEU A 123 -9.19 5.36 -1.27
C LEU A 123 -8.25 6.12 -0.34
N GLY A 124 -7.53 5.42 0.55
CA GLY A 124 -6.64 6.02 1.55
C GLY A 124 -5.69 7.04 0.95
N MET A 125 -4.97 6.66 -0.12
CA MET A 125 -4.00 7.54 -0.79
C MET A 125 -4.66 8.82 -1.31
N VAL A 126 -5.78 8.71 -2.02
CA VAL A 126 -6.51 9.88 -2.55
C VAL A 126 -7.05 10.75 -1.43
N THR A 127 -7.57 10.14 -0.36
CA THR A 127 -8.04 10.87 0.82
C THR A 127 -6.90 11.63 1.50
N GLY A 128 -5.75 10.99 1.70
CA GLY A 128 -4.56 11.66 2.24
C GLY A 128 -4.10 12.82 1.36
N MET A 129 -4.06 12.62 0.03
CA MET A 129 -3.73 13.70 -0.90
C MET A 129 -4.69 14.90 -0.77
N VAL A 130 -5.99 14.65 -0.62
CA VAL A 130 -6.98 15.72 -0.42
C VAL A 130 -6.77 16.43 0.91
N HIS A 131 -6.47 15.70 2.00
CA HIS A 131 -6.16 16.32 3.29
C HIS A 131 -4.95 17.24 3.21
N VAL A 132 -3.84 16.75 2.68
CA VAL A 132 -2.62 17.54 2.50
C VAL A 132 -2.85 18.72 1.57
N ALA A 133 -3.60 18.52 0.48
CA ALA A 133 -3.94 19.59 -0.46
C ALA A 133 -4.75 20.72 0.20
N ASN A 134 -5.67 20.38 1.10
CA ASN A 134 -6.43 21.37 1.87
C ASN A 134 -5.52 22.21 2.76
N GLU A 135 -4.56 21.57 3.46
CA GLU A 135 -3.62 22.28 4.33
C GLU A 135 -2.71 23.23 3.52
N ILE A 136 -2.27 22.81 2.34
CA ILE A 136 -1.46 23.68 1.44
C ILE A 136 -2.30 24.83 0.90
N GLU A 137 -3.52 24.58 0.42
CA GLU A 137 -4.41 25.62 -0.14
C GLU A 137 -4.74 26.68 0.90
N LEU A 138 -4.97 26.28 2.16
CA LEU A 138 -5.22 27.19 3.30
C LEU A 138 -3.96 27.94 3.74
N GLY A 139 -2.77 27.51 3.31
CA GLY A 139 -1.49 28.13 3.71
C GLY A 139 -0.98 27.69 5.06
N ASN A 140 -1.51 26.62 5.62
CA ASN A 140 -1.07 26.07 6.91
C ASN A 140 0.29 25.37 6.78
N ILE A 141 0.55 24.74 5.64
CA ILE A 141 1.81 24.08 5.32
C ILE A 141 2.24 24.44 3.89
N ARG A 142 3.54 24.27 3.58
CA ARG A 142 4.08 24.52 2.24
C ARG A 142 4.20 23.26 1.40
N ALA A 143 4.52 22.13 2.04
CA ALA A 143 4.67 20.83 1.39
C ALA A 143 4.19 19.74 2.34
N GLY A 144 3.74 18.62 1.75
CA GLY A 144 3.37 17.44 2.50
C GLY A 144 3.68 16.16 1.73
N LEU A 145 3.85 15.08 2.46
CA LEU A 145 4.17 13.75 1.95
C LEU A 145 3.04 12.78 2.25
N VAL A 146 2.53 12.14 1.22
CA VAL A 146 1.51 11.09 1.33
C VAL A 146 2.13 9.79 0.89
N VAL A 147 2.16 8.80 1.78
CA VAL A 147 2.78 7.49 1.51
C VAL A 147 1.82 6.35 1.77
N SER A 148 2.03 5.25 1.06
CA SER A 148 1.27 4.01 1.25
C SER A 148 2.20 2.82 1.06
N CYS A 149 1.95 1.78 1.81
CA CYS A 149 2.50 0.45 1.58
C CYS A 149 1.45 -0.58 1.96
N GLU A 150 1.23 -1.55 1.09
CA GLU A 150 0.24 -2.60 1.31
C GLU A 150 0.86 -3.97 1.11
N THR A 151 0.31 -4.96 1.82
CA THR A 151 0.58 -6.36 1.59
C THR A 151 -0.72 -7.15 1.63
N ALA A 152 -0.97 -7.95 0.61
CA ALA A 152 -2.10 -8.87 0.56
C ALA A 152 -1.67 -10.32 0.78
N ARG A 153 -0.38 -10.59 1.01
CA ARG A 153 0.16 -11.94 1.10
C ARG A 153 -0.58 -12.82 2.09
N GLN A 154 -0.71 -12.35 3.32
CA GLN A 154 -1.36 -13.11 4.40
C GLN A 154 -2.83 -13.42 4.10
N ILE A 155 -3.55 -12.44 3.52
CA ILE A 155 -4.95 -12.60 3.12
C ILE A 155 -5.06 -13.62 1.98
N VAL A 156 -4.19 -13.52 0.98
CA VAL A 156 -4.17 -14.46 -0.15
C VAL A 156 -3.84 -15.88 0.31
N ASP A 157 -2.83 -16.03 1.16
CA ASP A 157 -2.42 -17.33 1.68
C ASP A 157 -3.55 -17.97 2.49
N ALA A 158 -4.16 -17.26 3.43
CA ALA A 158 -5.30 -17.75 4.21
C ALA A 158 -6.52 -18.08 3.32
N THR A 159 -6.80 -17.25 2.31
CA THR A 159 -7.91 -17.50 1.38
C THR A 159 -7.68 -18.76 0.56
N ILE A 160 -6.47 -19.01 0.07
CA ILE A 160 -6.14 -20.23 -0.66
C ILE A 160 -6.32 -21.47 0.22
N GLU A 161 -5.86 -21.40 1.47
CA GLU A 161 -6.03 -22.49 2.43
C GLU A 161 -7.51 -22.78 2.69
N GLU A 162 -8.31 -21.76 2.92
CA GLU A 162 -9.76 -21.88 3.16
C GLU A 162 -10.49 -22.45 1.94
N ILE A 163 -10.21 -21.96 0.73
CA ILE A 163 -10.79 -22.44 -0.52
C ILE A 163 -10.46 -23.94 -0.72
N ASN A 164 -9.21 -24.34 -0.51
CA ASN A 164 -8.81 -25.73 -0.66
C ASN A 164 -9.41 -26.65 0.41
N ALA A 165 -9.67 -26.16 1.60
CA ALA A 165 -10.34 -26.92 2.65
C ALA A 165 -11.81 -27.18 2.33
N ASN A 166 -12.53 -26.20 1.81
CA ASN A 166 -13.96 -26.27 1.54
C ASN A 166 -14.29 -26.93 0.20
N LYS A 167 -13.47 -26.73 -0.83
CA LYS A 167 -13.59 -27.33 -2.19
C LYS A 167 -15.00 -27.27 -2.81
N SER A 168 -15.79 -26.25 -2.47
CA SER A 168 -17.16 -26.08 -2.95
C SER A 168 -17.46 -24.64 -3.27
N ILE A 169 -18.05 -24.39 -4.45
CA ILE A 169 -18.54 -23.05 -4.84
C ILE A 169 -19.72 -22.60 -3.95
N GLU A 170 -20.50 -23.53 -3.40
CA GLU A 170 -21.67 -23.21 -2.58
C GLU A 170 -21.31 -22.46 -1.30
N PHE A 171 -20.11 -22.67 -0.79
CA PHE A 171 -19.60 -21.94 0.38
C PHE A 171 -19.45 -20.44 0.12
N TYR A 172 -19.28 -20.01 -1.15
CA TYR A 172 -19.01 -18.62 -1.56
C TYR A 172 -20.20 -17.93 -2.22
N LYS A 173 -21.38 -18.58 -2.25
CA LYS A 173 -22.65 -17.98 -2.67
C LYS A 173 -23.38 -17.30 -1.50
#